data_01f697ac94ced6f63a0aeb5663eb7166
#
_entry.id   01f697ac94ced6f63a0aeb5663eb7166
#
_cell.length_a   1.000
_cell.length_b   1.000
_cell.length_c   1.000
_cell.angle_alpha   90.00
_cell.angle_beta   90.00
_cell.angle_gamma   90.00
#
_symmetry.space_group_name_H-M   'P 1'
#
loop_
_entity.id
_entity.type
_entity.pdbx_description
1 polymer ?
#
loop_
_entity_poly.entity_id
_entity_poly.type
_entity_poly.pdbx_seq_one_letter_code
_entity_poly.pdbx_strand_id
1 'polypeptide(L)'
;VQTVHMLSNLMMMRGNIGREGAGLCPVRGHSNVQGNRTVGIEEKPSQEFLDRLGKVFNFEPPRGHGYDVVETIHEMLEGQVKVFIGLGGNFAMATPDTPRTFDALRSCKLTVHITTKLNRSHLIHGSDALILPTLGRTEIDKQNGVAQGVTVEDSMSMVHILSLIHI
;
A
#
# COMPACT_ATOMS: atom_id res chain seq x y z
N VAL A 1 -12.00 0.66 -16.81
CA VAL A 1 -11.16 0.38 -17.99
C VAL A 1 -11.69 1.13 -19.21
N GLN A 2 -12.96 0.95 -19.64
CA GLN A 2 -13.54 1.60 -20.83
C GLN A 2 -13.40 3.13 -20.82
N THR A 3 -13.67 3.79 -19.69
CA THR A 3 -13.52 5.25 -19.54
C THR A 3 -12.09 5.71 -19.85
N VAL A 4 -11.10 4.99 -19.37
CA VAL A 4 -9.68 5.30 -19.62
C VAL A 4 -9.35 5.13 -21.10
N HIS A 5 -9.86 4.07 -21.75
CA HIS A 5 -9.71 3.88 -23.19
C HIS A 5 -10.36 5.02 -24.00
N MET A 6 -11.55 5.48 -23.60
CA MET A 6 -12.21 6.61 -24.24
C MET A 6 -11.40 7.91 -24.14
N LEU A 7 -10.82 8.19 -22.97
CA LEU A 7 -9.93 9.34 -22.79
C LEU A 7 -8.69 9.23 -23.67
N SER A 8 -8.06 8.07 -23.72
CA SER A 8 -6.90 7.82 -24.59
C SER A 8 -7.26 8.01 -26.08
N ASN A 9 -8.41 7.48 -26.52
CA ASN A 9 -8.90 7.65 -27.88
C ASN A 9 -9.17 9.13 -28.21
N LEU A 10 -9.78 9.88 -27.29
CA LEU A 10 -10.01 11.31 -27.45
C LEU A 10 -8.68 12.06 -27.65
N MET A 11 -7.67 11.74 -26.84
CA MET A 11 -6.36 12.39 -26.94
C MET A 11 -5.65 12.04 -28.26
N MET A 12 -5.81 10.81 -28.75
CA MET A 12 -5.31 10.42 -30.08
C MET A 12 -6.01 11.20 -31.19
N MET A 13 -7.34 11.27 -31.16
CA MET A 13 -8.12 12.03 -32.17
C MET A 13 -7.79 13.52 -32.15
N ARG A 14 -7.43 14.08 -31.01
CA ARG A 14 -6.98 15.47 -30.88
C ARG A 14 -5.52 15.67 -31.28
N GLY A 15 -4.79 14.62 -31.66
CA GLY A 15 -3.39 14.69 -32.00
C GLY A 15 -2.48 15.08 -30.82
N ASN A 16 -2.88 14.73 -29.61
CA ASN A 16 -2.11 15.02 -28.39
C ASN A 16 -1.11 13.91 -28.02
N ILE A 17 -0.82 13.00 -28.94
CA ILE A 17 0.17 11.95 -28.76
C ILE A 17 1.24 12.11 -29.85
N GLY A 18 2.52 12.05 -29.44
CA GLY A 18 3.65 12.21 -30.36
C GLY A 18 3.98 13.67 -30.73
N ARG A 19 3.49 14.64 -29.97
CA ARG A 19 3.82 16.07 -30.12
C ARG A 19 4.55 16.58 -28.89
N GLU A 20 5.50 17.45 -29.10
CA GLU A 20 6.21 18.11 -27.98
C GLU A 20 5.24 18.90 -27.10
N GLY A 21 5.37 18.74 -25.78
CA GLY A 21 4.51 19.37 -24.79
C GLY A 21 3.09 18.77 -24.70
N ALA A 22 2.78 17.72 -25.44
CA ALA A 22 1.49 17.02 -25.38
C ALA A 22 1.68 15.55 -24.96
N GLY A 23 0.62 14.93 -24.48
CA GLY A 23 0.64 13.53 -24.08
C GLY A 23 -0.45 13.17 -23.07
N LEU A 24 -0.40 11.95 -22.58
CA LEU A 24 -1.21 11.45 -21.48
C LEU A 24 -0.38 11.53 -20.19
N CYS A 25 -0.95 12.15 -19.17
CA CYS A 25 -0.34 12.23 -17.85
C CYS A 25 -1.16 11.40 -16.85
N PRO A 26 -0.86 10.11 -16.69
CA PRO A 26 -1.56 9.28 -15.72
C PRO A 26 -1.16 9.68 -14.30
N VAL A 27 -2.15 10.09 -13.50
CA VAL A 27 -1.97 10.33 -12.08
C VAL A 27 -2.27 9.04 -11.33
N ARG A 28 -1.30 8.56 -10.59
CA ARG A 28 -1.39 7.32 -9.82
C ARG A 28 -1.68 7.63 -8.35
N GLY A 29 -2.15 6.62 -7.61
CA GLY A 29 -2.27 6.67 -6.16
C GLY A 29 -0.88 6.61 -5.50
N HIS A 30 -0.57 5.50 -4.86
CA HIS A 30 0.76 5.30 -4.29
C HIS A 30 1.82 5.08 -5.38
N SER A 31 3.04 5.55 -5.10
CA SER A 31 4.10 5.64 -6.10
C SER A 31 4.68 4.31 -6.55
N ASN A 32 4.51 3.23 -5.79
CA ASN A 32 5.06 1.92 -6.15
C ASN A 32 4.03 0.78 -6.10
N VAL A 33 2.76 1.07 -6.37
CA VAL A 33 1.74 0.01 -6.48
C VAL A 33 2.10 -1.00 -7.56
N GLN A 34 2.68 -0.54 -8.66
CA GLN A 34 3.11 -1.42 -9.75
C GLN A 34 4.21 -2.38 -9.29
N GLY A 35 5.25 -1.88 -8.60
CA GLY A 35 6.31 -2.73 -8.04
C GLY A 35 5.79 -3.72 -7.01
N ASN A 36 4.82 -3.33 -6.18
CA ASN A 36 4.15 -4.24 -5.26
C ASN A 36 3.49 -5.40 -6.01
N ARG A 37 2.78 -5.12 -7.12
CA ARG A 37 2.18 -6.17 -7.96
C ARG A 37 3.24 -7.06 -8.60
N THR A 38 4.32 -6.49 -9.10
CA THR A 38 5.42 -7.23 -9.72
C THR A 38 6.07 -8.23 -8.75
N VAL A 39 6.18 -7.89 -7.47
CA VAL A 39 6.70 -8.82 -6.45
C VAL A 39 5.63 -9.71 -5.83
N GLY A 40 4.42 -9.73 -6.37
CA GLY A 40 3.34 -10.64 -5.99
C GLY A 40 2.48 -10.17 -4.81
N ILE A 41 2.58 -8.92 -4.37
CA ILE A 41 1.66 -8.38 -3.37
C ILE A 41 0.33 -8.08 -4.06
N GLU A 42 -0.59 -8.99 -3.91
CA GLU A 42 -1.91 -8.97 -4.53
C GLU A 42 -2.97 -9.48 -3.54
N GLU A 43 -4.17 -8.89 -3.58
CA GLU A 43 -5.27 -9.23 -2.68
C GLU A 43 -5.87 -10.62 -2.95
N LYS A 44 -5.70 -11.14 -4.17
CA LYS A 44 -6.20 -12.47 -4.58
C LYS A 44 -5.12 -13.22 -5.38
N PRO A 45 -4.03 -13.63 -4.73
CA PRO A 45 -2.94 -14.33 -5.42
C PRO A 45 -3.41 -15.66 -6.00
N SER A 46 -2.81 -16.08 -7.13
CA SER A 46 -3.13 -17.36 -7.75
C SER A 46 -2.66 -18.53 -6.88
N GLN A 47 -3.34 -19.68 -6.98
CA GLN A 47 -2.93 -20.88 -6.25
C GLN A 47 -1.53 -21.33 -6.62
N GLU A 48 -1.17 -21.21 -7.90
CA GLU A 48 0.18 -21.53 -8.37
C GLU A 48 1.26 -20.65 -7.69
N PHE A 49 0.97 -19.35 -7.51
CA PHE A 49 1.88 -18.47 -6.78
C PHE A 49 2.00 -18.90 -5.31
N LEU A 50 0.88 -19.21 -4.65
CA LEU A 50 0.87 -19.66 -3.25
C LEU A 50 1.63 -20.99 -3.08
N ASP A 51 1.50 -21.93 -4.02
CA ASP A 51 2.23 -23.20 -4.01
C ASP A 51 3.76 -22.97 -4.09
N ARG A 52 4.18 -22.08 -4.98
CA ARG A 52 5.60 -21.72 -5.10
C ARG A 52 6.11 -21.01 -3.85
N LEU A 53 5.31 -20.07 -3.30
CA LEU A 53 5.65 -19.34 -2.08
C LEU A 53 5.83 -20.30 -0.90
N GLY A 54 4.87 -21.19 -0.69
CA GLY A 54 4.93 -22.20 0.36
C GLY A 54 6.12 -23.14 0.23
N LYS A 55 6.43 -23.57 -1.00
CA LYS A 55 7.60 -24.41 -1.29
C LYS A 55 8.93 -23.70 -0.99
N VAL A 56 9.05 -22.43 -1.40
CA VAL A 56 10.31 -21.66 -1.22
C VAL A 56 10.57 -21.34 0.24
N PHE A 57 9.53 -20.96 0.97
CA PHE A 57 9.66 -20.51 2.36
C PHE A 57 9.27 -21.57 3.39
N ASN A 58 8.94 -22.78 2.95
CA ASN A 58 8.61 -23.92 3.80
C ASN A 58 7.49 -23.63 4.81
N PHE A 59 6.36 -23.11 4.33
CA PHE A 59 5.15 -22.91 5.14
C PHE A 59 3.90 -23.16 4.29
N GLU A 60 2.74 -23.35 4.94
CA GLU A 60 1.46 -23.46 4.22
C GLU A 60 0.79 -22.08 4.16
N PRO A 61 0.74 -21.45 2.98
CA PRO A 61 0.07 -20.16 2.81
C PRO A 61 -1.43 -20.31 2.97
N PRO A 62 -2.12 -19.33 3.58
CA PRO A 62 -3.58 -19.32 3.63
C PRO A 62 -4.16 -19.30 2.20
N ARG A 63 -5.18 -20.13 1.97
CA ARG A 63 -5.80 -20.30 0.64
C ARG A 63 -7.09 -19.51 0.47
N GLY A 64 -7.69 -19.08 1.57
CA GLY A 64 -8.87 -18.22 1.57
C GLY A 64 -8.52 -16.77 1.22
N HIS A 65 -9.51 -16.05 0.71
CA HIS A 65 -9.37 -14.60 0.55
C HIS A 65 -9.39 -13.92 1.92
N GLY A 66 -8.62 -12.84 2.04
CA GLY A 66 -8.74 -11.93 3.17
C GLY A 66 -9.97 -11.04 3.06
N TYR A 67 -10.11 -10.16 4.03
CA TYR A 67 -11.19 -9.18 4.09
C TYR A 67 -10.83 -7.90 3.35
N ASP A 68 -11.83 -7.25 2.77
CA ASP A 68 -11.70 -5.85 2.35
C ASP A 68 -11.75 -4.90 3.56
N VAL A 69 -11.63 -3.61 3.32
CA VAL A 69 -11.62 -2.59 4.39
C VAL A 69 -12.91 -2.59 5.22
N VAL A 70 -14.07 -2.76 4.59
CA VAL A 70 -15.38 -2.72 5.26
C VAL A 70 -15.58 -4.00 6.07
N GLU A 71 -15.28 -5.13 5.46
CA GLU A 71 -15.32 -6.44 6.13
C GLU A 71 -14.34 -6.47 7.30
N THR A 72 -13.13 -5.96 7.14
CA THR A 72 -12.13 -5.89 8.22
C THR A 72 -12.65 -5.11 9.43
N ILE A 73 -13.28 -3.95 9.21
CA ILE A 73 -13.87 -3.16 10.30
C ILE A 73 -14.99 -3.95 11.01
N HIS A 74 -15.80 -4.67 10.23
CA HIS A 74 -16.85 -5.50 10.79
C HIS A 74 -16.28 -6.64 11.65
N GLU A 75 -15.32 -7.38 11.12
CA GLU A 75 -14.66 -8.48 11.81
C GLU A 75 -13.87 -8.04 13.06
N MET A 76 -13.34 -6.81 13.06
CA MET A 76 -12.76 -6.21 14.26
C MET A 76 -13.81 -6.05 15.35
N LEU A 77 -15.00 -5.51 15.02
CA LEU A 77 -16.10 -5.29 15.96
C LEU A 77 -16.66 -6.61 16.50
N GLU A 78 -16.69 -7.65 15.66
CA GLU A 78 -17.08 -9.02 16.06
C GLU A 78 -15.96 -9.74 16.86
N GLY A 79 -14.82 -9.08 17.05
CA GLY A 79 -13.71 -9.61 17.83
C GLY A 79 -12.93 -10.73 17.15
N GLN A 80 -13.09 -10.94 15.85
CA GLN A 80 -12.33 -11.93 15.08
C GLN A 80 -10.91 -11.43 14.78
N VAL A 81 -10.76 -10.14 14.52
CA VAL A 81 -9.43 -9.52 14.31
C VAL A 81 -8.86 -9.09 15.66
N LYS A 82 -7.76 -9.69 16.06
CA LYS A 82 -7.08 -9.43 17.34
C LYS A 82 -5.94 -8.44 17.23
N VAL A 83 -5.29 -8.42 16.08
CA VAL A 83 -4.08 -7.60 15.82
C VAL A 83 -4.31 -6.79 14.56
N PHE A 84 -4.08 -5.49 14.65
CA PHE A 84 -4.03 -4.58 13.52
C PHE A 84 -2.60 -4.11 13.28
N ILE A 85 -2.10 -4.22 12.05
CA ILE A 85 -0.79 -3.72 11.66
C ILE A 85 -0.99 -2.70 10.54
N GLY A 86 -0.75 -1.43 10.85
CA GLY A 86 -0.82 -0.32 9.89
C GLY A 86 0.58 0.07 9.40
N LEU A 87 0.83 -0.04 8.09
CA LEU A 87 2.05 0.43 7.46
C LEU A 87 1.78 1.75 6.75
N GLY A 88 2.17 2.86 7.39
CA GLY A 88 1.88 4.21 6.93
C GLY A 88 0.39 4.55 6.99
N GLY A 89 0.02 5.65 6.32
CA GLY A 89 -1.36 6.08 6.19
C GLY A 89 -2.02 6.60 7.47
N ASN A 90 -3.32 6.89 7.37
CA ASN A 90 -4.17 7.35 8.48
C ASN A 90 -5.48 6.54 8.44
N PHE A 91 -5.39 5.26 8.72
CA PHE A 91 -6.50 4.32 8.60
C PHE A 91 -7.77 4.81 9.32
N ALA A 92 -7.62 5.31 10.55
CA ALA A 92 -8.74 5.78 11.35
C ALA A 92 -9.57 6.90 10.70
N MET A 93 -8.98 7.68 9.79
CA MET A 93 -9.65 8.80 9.12
C MET A 93 -9.87 8.54 7.62
N ALA A 94 -9.21 7.56 7.05
CA ALA A 94 -9.27 7.26 5.62
C ALA A 94 -10.37 6.26 5.24
N THR A 95 -10.99 5.64 6.24
CA THR A 95 -12.05 4.66 6.06
C THR A 95 -13.45 5.27 6.20
N PRO A 96 -14.47 4.70 5.58
CA PRO A 96 -15.86 5.12 5.81
C PRO A 96 -16.27 4.91 7.28
N ASP A 97 -17.24 5.70 7.74
CA ASP A 97 -17.81 5.59 9.09
C ASP A 97 -16.74 5.69 10.22
N THR A 98 -16.19 6.88 10.38
CA THR A 98 -15.11 7.15 11.34
C THR A 98 -15.43 6.69 12.77
N PRO A 99 -16.62 6.93 13.36
CA PRO A 99 -16.94 6.44 14.71
C PRO A 99 -16.83 4.92 14.80
N ARG A 100 -17.39 4.20 13.84
CA ARG A 100 -17.36 2.75 13.79
C ARG A 100 -15.93 2.21 13.62
N THR A 101 -15.11 2.88 12.80
CA THR A 101 -13.69 2.53 12.65
C THR A 101 -12.91 2.73 13.96
N PHE A 102 -13.22 3.78 14.71
CA PHE A 102 -12.59 4.01 16.02
C PHE A 102 -12.91 2.89 17.00
N ASP A 103 -14.16 2.46 17.05
CA ASP A 103 -14.59 1.37 17.93
C ASP A 103 -13.94 0.04 17.47
N ALA A 104 -13.84 -0.19 16.19
CA ALA A 104 -13.16 -1.36 15.62
C ALA A 104 -11.68 -1.42 16.01
N LEU A 105 -10.95 -0.31 15.90
CA LEU A 105 -9.54 -0.26 16.32
C LEU A 105 -9.38 -0.47 17.83
N ARG A 106 -10.29 0.08 18.65
CA ARG A 106 -10.28 -0.11 20.11
C ARG A 106 -10.57 -1.54 20.53
N SER A 107 -11.32 -2.30 19.74
CA SER A 107 -11.64 -3.70 20.02
C SER A 107 -10.45 -4.65 19.82
N CYS A 108 -9.42 -4.23 19.10
CA CYS A 108 -8.21 -5.03 18.92
C CYS A 108 -7.44 -5.22 20.23
N LYS A 109 -6.76 -6.35 20.37
CA LYS A 109 -5.83 -6.56 21.48
C LYS A 109 -4.54 -5.77 21.31
N LEU A 110 -4.05 -5.72 20.07
CA LEU A 110 -2.81 -5.03 19.72
C LEU A 110 -2.99 -4.23 18.44
N THR A 111 -2.57 -2.97 18.47
CA THR A 111 -2.41 -2.14 17.28
C THR A 111 -0.95 -1.79 17.09
N VAL A 112 -0.40 -2.11 15.91
CA VAL A 112 0.98 -1.79 15.52
C VAL A 112 0.95 -0.79 14.40
N HIS A 113 1.67 0.32 14.56
CA HIS A 113 1.81 1.32 13.51
C HIS A 113 3.28 1.49 13.14
N ILE A 114 3.61 1.23 11.87
CA ILE A 114 4.91 1.53 11.28
C ILE A 114 4.71 2.81 10.47
N THR A 115 5.29 3.93 10.91
CA THR A 115 4.88 5.24 10.40
C THR A 115 6.03 6.24 10.35
N THR A 116 5.95 7.15 9.38
CA THR A 116 6.90 8.27 9.24
C THR A 116 6.51 9.46 10.11
N LYS A 117 5.21 9.66 10.34
CA LYS A 117 4.65 10.78 11.13
C LYS A 117 3.44 10.33 11.91
N LEU A 118 3.27 10.89 13.10
CA LEU A 118 2.08 10.67 13.92
C LEU A 118 0.85 11.31 13.27
N ASN A 119 -0.28 10.63 13.38
CA ASN A 119 -1.59 11.12 12.95
C ASN A 119 -2.68 10.57 13.87
N ARG A 120 -3.95 10.79 13.54
CA ARG A 120 -5.06 10.42 14.40
C ARG A 120 -5.17 8.91 14.66
N SER A 121 -4.74 8.06 13.73
CA SER A 121 -4.75 6.61 13.93
C SER A 121 -3.92 6.18 15.16
N HIS A 122 -2.89 6.91 15.51
CA HIS A 122 -2.03 6.60 16.65
C HIS A 122 -2.66 6.94 18.02
N LEU A 123 -3.75 7.73 18.02
CA LEU A 123 -4.53 8.06 19.22
C LEU A 123 -5.68 7.08 19.46
N ILE A 124 -5.99 6.25 18.47
CA ILE A 124 -7.09 5.29 18.49
C ILE A 124 -6.48 3.90 18.39
N HIS A 125 -6.31 3.26 19.51
CA HIS A 125 -5.58 1.99 19.60
C HIS A 125 -6.35 0.95 20.40
N GLY A 126 -5.93 -0.30 20.27
CA GLY A 126 -6.41 -1.44 21.04
C GLY A 126 -5.95 -1.41 22.48
N SER A 127 -6.06 -2.55 23.18
CA SER A 127 -5.59 -2.68 24.56
C SER A 127 -4.10 -2.36 24.69
N ASP A 128 -3.32 -2.85 23.73
CA ASP A 128 -1.89 -2.57 23.61
C ASP A 128 -1.61 -1.82 22.28
N ALA A 129 -0.61 -0.94 22.32
CA ALA A 129 -0.19 -0.17 21.15
C ALA A 129 1.33 -0.18 20.99
N LEU A 130 1.78 -0.34 19.75
CA LEU A 130 3.17 -0.22 19.37
C LEU A 130 3.31 0.74 18.19
N ILE A 131 4.13 1.76 18.34
CA ILE A 131 4.43 2.72 17.28
C ILE A 131 5.91 2.60 16.93
N LEU A 132 6.18 2.19 15.70
CA LEU A 132 7.52 2.00 15.16
C LEU A 132 7.81 3.12 14.16
N PRO A 133 8.69 4.07 14.49
CA PRO A 133 9.07 5.11 13.55
C PRO A 133 9.89 4.52 12.39
N THR A 134 9.65 5.02 11.19
CA THR A 134 10.39 4.64 10.00
C THR A 134 10.70 5.87 9.15
N LEU A 135 11.72 5.77 8.31
CA LEU A 135 12.05 6.80 7.34
C LEU A 135 11.06 6.82 6.19
N GLY A 136 10.76 8.00 5.68
CA GLY A 136 10.04 8.17 4.43
C GLY A 136 10.96 7.86 3.23
N ARG A 137 10.36 7.61 2.06
CA ARG A 137 11.11 7.29 0.84
C ARG A 137 12.04 8.42 0.36
N THR A 138 11.81 9.63 0.83
CA THR A 138 12.61 10.81 0.51
C THR A 138 13.69 11.09 1.56
N GLU A 139 13.80 10.26 2.57
CA GLU A 139 14.82 10.40 3.63
C GLU A 139 15.97 9.43 3.37
N ILE A 140 17.19 9.88 3.65
CA ILE A 140 18.39 9.06 3.43
C ILE A 140 18.52 8.06 4.58
N ASP A 141 18.38 6.79 4.27
CA ASP A 141 18.86 5.71 5.15
C ASP A 141 20.34 5.45 4.89
N LYS A 142 21.11 5.36 5.95
CA LYS A 142 22.52 5.00 5.87
C LYS A 142 22.80 3.76 6.73
N GLN A 143 23.24 2.69 6.08
CA GLN A 143 23.67 1.48 6.76
C GLN A 143 25.17 1.29 6.59
N ASN A 144 25.91 1.24 7.69
CA ASN A 144 27.37 1.17 7.68
C ASN A 144 28.05 2.29 6.86
N GLY A 145 27.47 3.50 6.87
CA GLY A 145 27.99 4.64 6.13
C GLY A 145 27.60 4.68 4.64
N VAL A 146 26.92 3.65 4.13
CA VAL A 146 26.45 3.58 2.74
C VAL A 146 24.99 4.01 2.67
N ALA A 147 24.69 4.96 1.78
CA ALA A 147 23.33 5.41 1.53
C ALA A 147 22.52 4.28 0.86
N GLN A 148 21.34 4.01 1.42
CA GLN A 148 20.36 3.07 0.88
C GLN A 148 19.28 3.84 0.12
N GLY A 149 18.82 3.30 -1.00
CA GLY A 149 17.67 3.80 -1.74
C GLY A 149 16.54 2.80 -1.76
N VAL A 150 15.34 3.27 -2.07
CA VAL A 150 14.19 2.38 -2.35
C VAL A 150 13.97 2.31 -3.85
N THR A 151 13.58 1.15 -4.33
CA THR A 151 13.23 0.94 -5.74
C THR A 151 11.79 1.34 -6.01
N VAL A 152 11.56 1.90 -7.20
CA VAL A 152 10.25 2.25 -7.72
C VAL A 152 10.15 1.73 -9.15
N GLU A 153 9.06 1.05 -9.48
CA GLU A 153 8.75 0.61 -10.84
C GLU A 153 7.85 1.64 -11.53
N ASP A 154 8.27 2.10 -12.69
CA ASP A 154 7.50 3.04 -13.50
C ASP A 154 6.45 2.36 -14.39
N SER A 155 5.73 3.14 -15.20
CA SER A 155 4.67 2.62 -16.07
C SER A 155 5.16 1.78 -17.25
N MET A 156 6.45 1.78 -17.50
CA MET A 156 7.10 0.98 -18.54
C MET A 156 7.76 -0.27 -17.96
N SER A 157 7.48 -0.59 -16.70
CA SER A 157 8.11 -1.70 -15.94
C SER A 157 9.61 -1.55 -15.76
N MET A 158 10.11 -0.32 -15.84
CA MET A 158 11.51 -0.03 -15.54
C MET A 158 11.68 0.23 -14.04
N VAL A 159 12.70 -0.37 -13.46
CA VAL A 159 13.01 -0.20 -12.03
C VAL A 159 14.03 0.91 -11.86
N HIS A 160 13.67 1.90 -11.08
CA HIS A 160 14.53 3.04 -10.74
C HIS A 160 14.86 3.02 -9.25
N ILE A 161 16.04 3.47 -8.89
CA ILE A 161 16.38 3.78 -7.49
C ILE A 161 15.92 5.21 -7.23
N LEU A 162 15.05 5.37 -6.25
CA LEU A 162 14.68 6.68 -5.74
C LEU A 162 15.83 7.20 -4.89
N SER A 163 16.67 8.00 -5.50
CA SER A 163 17.77 8.69 -4.82
C SER A 163 17.35 10.14 -4.53
N LEU A 164 17.63 10.61 -3.34
CA LEU A 164 17.28 11.94 -2.84
C LEU A 164 17.96 13.12 -3.55
N ILE A 165 18.74 12.87 -4.57
CA ILE A 165 19.51 13.90 -5.27
C ILE A 165 18.72 14.57 -6.42
N HIS A 166 17.49 14.11 -6.68
CA HIS A 166 16.71 14.56 -7.84
C HIS A 166 15.36 15.20 -7.50
N ILE A 167 15.24 15.83 -6.33
CA ILE A 167 14.14 16.76 -6.03
C ILE A 167 14.69 18.17 -5.95
#